data_7b3b5cae66dc657dc1c6c7f2cf41f20b
#
_entry.id   7b3b5cae66dc657dc1c6c7f2cf41f20b
#
_cell.length_a   1.000
_cell.length_b   1.000
_cell.length_c   1.000
_cell.angle_alpha   90.00
_cell.angle_beta   90.00
_cell.angle_gamma   90.00
#
_symmetry.space_group_name_H-M   'P 1'
#
loop_
_entity.id
_entity.type
_entity.pdbx_description
1 polymer ?
#
loop_
_entity_poly.entity_id
_entity_poly.type
_entity_poly.pdbx_seq_one_letter_code
_entity_poly.pdbx_strand_id
1 'polypeptide(L)'
;MRQRDTILIVDDMEINRVILDGLFQEEYHLLEAENGEQALLLLRQYHENIAIMLLDVVMPVMDGYKVLQEMGANGLLDEVPVVVITADNSLEGELRAFDLGASDII
;
A
#
# COMPACT_ATOMS: atom_id res chain seq x y z
N MET A 1 12.41 20.77 -5.54
CA MET A 1 11.30 19.80 -5.67
C MET A 1 11.75 18.42 -5.21
N ARG A 2 11.02 17.82 -4.30
CA ARG A 2 11.39 16.50 -3.79
C ARG A 2 10.94 15.41 -4.77
N GLN A 3 11.84 14.52 -5.14
CA GLN A 3 11.56 13.42 -6.02
C GLN A 3 11.03 12.23 -5.22
N ARG A 4 9.94 11.63 -5.69
CA ARG A 4 9.36 10.44 -5.07
C ARG A 4 9.95 9.21 -5.75
N ASP A 5 10.73 8.46 -5.03
CA ASP A 5 11.49 7.33 -5.55
C ASP A 5 11.31 6.05 -4.75
N THR A 6 10.37 6.03 -3.81
CA THR A 6 10.17 4.92 -2.88
C THR A 6 8.83 4.24 -3.14
N ILE A 7 8.84 2.91 -3.12
CA ILE A 7 7.62 2.09 -3.14
C ILE A 7 7.44 1.49 -1.76
N LEU A 8 6.25 1.63 -1.19
CA LEU A 8 5.87 0.97 0.06
C LEU A 8 5.11 -0.31 -0.28
N ILE A 9 5.64 -1.45 0.15
CA ILE A 9 5.02 -2.76 -0.04
C ILE A 9 4.42 -3.19 1.28
N VAL A 10 3.10 -3.44 1.27
CA VAL A 10 2.35 -3.83 2.46
C VAL A 10 1.71 -5.19 2.23
N ASP A 11 2.23 -6.22 2.87
CA ASP A 11 1.76 -7.60 2.76
C ASP A 11 2.24 -8.36 3.99
N ASP A 12 1.38 -9.20 4.58
CA ASP A 12 1.74 -9.98 5.76
C ASP A 12 2.64 -11.18 5.43
N MET A 13 2.71 -11.58 4.17
CA MET A 13 3.53 -12.72 3.75
C MET A 13 4.90 -12.26 3.25
N GLU A 14 5.94 -12.70 3.92
CA GLU A 14 7.31 -12.35 3.54
C GLU A 14 7.63 -12.71 2.09
N ILE A 15 7.17 -13.89 1.63
CA ILE A 15 7.46 -14.32 0.26
C ILE A 15 6.91 -13.35 -0.79
N ASN A 16 5.73 -12.79 -0.54
CA ASN A 16 5.14 -11.81 -1.44
C ASN A 16 5.95 -10.53 -1.45
N ARG A 17 6.41 -10.07 -0.28
CA ARG A 17 7.26 -8.88 -0.21
C ARG A 17 8.60 -9.09 -0.92
N VAL A 18 9.20 -10.26 -0.76
CA VAL A 18 10.47 -10.60 -1.45
C VAL A 18 10.29 -10.58 -2.97
N ILE A 19 9.19 -11.13 -3.48
CA ILE A 19 8.93 -11.14 -4.91
C ILE A 19 8.76 -9.72 -5.45
N LEU A 20 7.99 -8.89 -4.78
CA LEU A 20 7.76 -7.51 -5.20
C LEU A 20 9.03 -6.67 -5.10
N ASP A 21 9.79 -6.86 -4.02
CA ASP A 21 11.10 -6.22 -3.86
C ASP A 21 12.01 -6.55 -5.04
N GLY A 22 12.11 -7.82 -5.40
CA GLY A 22 12.93 -8.25 -6.53
C GLY A 22 12.55 -7.63 -7.86
N LEU A 23 11.27 -7.30 -8.04
CA LEU A 23 10.80 -6.68 -9.29
C LEU A 23 11.21 -5.21 -9.42
N PHE A 24 11.34 -4.50 -8.31
CA PHE A 24 11.48 -3.04 -8.33
C PHE A 24 12.78 -2.51 -7.74
N GLN A 25 13.60 -3.35 -7.12
CA GLN A 25 14.76 -2.90 -6.34
C GLN A 25 15.83 -2.15 -7.15
N GLU A 26 15.88 -2.38 -8.45
CA GLU A 26 16.89 -1.71 -9.28
C GLU A 26 16.52 -0.25 -9.59
N GLU A 27 15.24 0.07 -9.58
CA GLU A 27 14.75 1.39 -9.99
C GLU A 27 14.24 2.23 -8.84
N TYR A 28 13.85 1.59 -7.72
CA TYR A 28 13.21 2.26 -6.60
C TYR A 28 13.83 1.86 -5.27
N HIS A 29 13.77 2.78 -4.31
CA HIS A 29 13.94 2.42 -2.91
C HIS A 29 12.67 1.71 -2.42
N LEU A 30 12.83 0.71 -1.57
CA LEU A 30 11.69 -0.08 -1.11
C LEU A 30 11.57 -0.02 0.40
N LEU A 31 10.35 0.18 0.87
CA LEU A 31 9.96 0.02 2.26
C LEU A 31 8.96 -1.11 2.33
N GLU A 32 9.04 -1.90 3.40
CA GLU A 32 8.14 -3.04 3.59
C GLU A 32 7.43 -2.92 4.92
N ALA A 33 6.14 -3.24 4.91
CA ALA A 33 5.32 -3.36 6.10
C ALA A 33 4.61 -4.69 6.08
N GLU A 34 4.55 -5.36 7.23
CA GLU A 34 3.90 -6.66 7.33
C GLU A 34 2.47 -6.59 7.85
N ASN A 35 2.00 -5.40 8.20
CA ASN A 35 0.62 -5.15 8.61
C ASN A 35 0.26 -3.68 8.42
N GLY A 36 -1.03 -3.37 8.62
CA GLY A 36 -1.53 -2.02 8.42
C GLY A 36 -0.99 -0.99 9.39
N GLU A 37 -0.70 -1.38 10.63
CA GLU A 37 -0.14 -0.45 11.61
C GLU A 37 1.26 0.01 11.20
N GLN A 38 2.10 -0.93 10.79
CA GLN A 38 3.43 -0.61 10.27
C GLN A 38 3.35 0.27 9.03
N ALA A 39 2.39 -0.03 8.14
CA ALA A 39 2.19 0.77 6.93
C ALA A 39 1.87 2.22 7.28
N LEU A 40 0.97 2.46 8.22
CA LEU A 40 0.61 3.81 8.62
C LEU A 40 1.78 4.55 9.29
N LEU A 41 2.59 3.87 10.07
CA LEU A 41 3.80 4.47 10.64
C LEU A 41 4.79 4.90 9.57
N LEU A 42 5.02 4.05 8.58
CA LEU A 42 5.92 4.37 7.48
C LEU A 42 5.37 5.49 6.59
N LEU A 43 4.06 5.51 6.37
CA LEU A 43 3.41 6.59 5.64
C LEU A 43 3.59 7.94 6.34
N ARG A 44 3.39 7.98 7.65
CA ARG A 44 3.59 9.22 8.42
C ARG A 44 5.01 9.73 8.33
N GLN A 45 5.98 8.83 8.32
CA GLN A 45 7.38 9.18 8.32
C GLN A 45 7.90 9.53 6.92
N TYR A 46 7.44 8.81 5.88
CA TYR A 46 8.05 8.87 4.55
C TYR A 46 7.10 9.27 3.43
N HIS A 47 5.88 9.75 3.72
CA HIS A 47 4.88 10.01 2.67
C HIS A 47 5.39 10.90 1.55
N GLU A 48 6.29 11.82 1.83
CA GLU A 48 6.84 12.72 0.81
C GLU A 48 7.77 12.02 -0.17
N ASN A 49 8.32 10.86 0.21
CA ASN A 49 9.23 10.08 -0.61
C ASN A 49 8.53 8.93 -1.34
N ILE A 50 7.33 8.54 -0.89
CA ILE A 50 6.62 7.38 -1.42
C ILE A 50 5.91 7.76 -2.71
N ALA A 51 6.30 7.10 -3.81
CA ALA A 51 5.67 7.28 -5.12
C ALA A 51 4.37 6.51 -5.24
N ILE A 52 4.31 5.31 -4.64
CA ILE A 52 3.16 4.42 -4.73
C ILE A 52 3.19 3.43 -3.57
N MET A 53 2.01 3.00 -3.13
CA MET A 53 1.87 1.92 -2.16
C MET A 53 1.23 0.72 -2.83
N LEU A 54 1.85 -0.45 -2.67
CA LEU A 54 1.30 -1.74 -3.09
C LEU A 54 0.73 -2.39 -1.84
N LEU A 55 -0.58 -2.61 -1.82
CA LEU A 55 -1.31 -2.96 -0.60
C LEU A 55 -2.10 -4.24 -0.76
N ASP A 56 -1.80 -5.24 0.09
CA ASP A 56 -2.67 -6.39 0.28
C ASP A 56 -3.78 -6.00 1.26
N VAL A 57 -5.02 -6.37 0.96
CA VAL A 57 -6.15 -6.06 1.83
C VAL A 57 -6.45 -7.16 2.84
N VAL A 58 -5.98 -8.38 2.61
CA VAL A 58 -6.23 -9.52 3.52
C VAL A 58 -5.01 -9.69 4.43
N MET A 59 -5.03 -9.01 5.56
CA MET A 59 -3.92 -9.04 6.53
C MET A 59 -4.46 -9.12 7.96
N PRO A 60 -3.69 -9.72 8.89
CA PRO A 60 -4.03 -9.67 10.31
C PRO A 60 -3.77 -8.29 10.91
N VAL A 61 -4.23 -8.08 12.13
CA VAL A 61 -4.06 -6.85 12.95
C VAL A 61 -4.87 -5.70 12.36
N MET A 62 -4.48 -5.19 11.20
CA MET A 62 -5.21 -4.14 10.50
C MET A 62 -5.20 -4.47 9.00
N ASP A 63 -6.37 -4.75 8.43
CA ASP A 63 -6.47 -5.09 7.02
C ASP A 63 -6.28 -3.86 6.12
N GLY A 64 -6.13 -4.12 4.82
CA GLY A 64 -5.87 -3.05 3.86
C GLY A 64 -7.02 -2.08 3.68
N TYR A 65 -8.26 -2.52 3.86
CA TYR A 65 -9.41 -1.61 3.79
C TYR A 65 -9.35 -0.56 4.89
N LYS A 66 -8.94 -0.98 6.09
CA LYS A 66 -8.77 -0.06 7.21
C LYS A 66 -7.63 0.93 6.95
N VAL A 67 -6.54 0.47 6.33
CA VAL A 67 -5.43 1.34 5.93
C VAL A 67 -5.93 2.42 4.96
N LEU A 68 -6.71 2.03 3.94
CA LEU A 68 -7.28 2.98 2.98
C LEU A 68 -8.20 4.00 3.68
N GLN A 69 -9.01 3.54 4.61
CA GLN A 69 -9.90 4.40 5.38
C GLN A 69 -9.11 5.44 6.17
N GLU A 70 -8.07 5.01 6.87
CA GLU A 70 -7.22 5.92 7.63
C GLU A 70 -6.47 6.91 6.74
N MET A 71 -5.99 6.46 5.60
CA MET A 71 -5.33 7.35 4.63
C MET A 71 -6.28 8.41 4.11
N GLY A 72 -7.54 8.03 3.85
CA GLY A 72 -8.57 8.98 3.43
C GLY A 72 -8.84 10.03 4.49
N ALA A 73 -8.93 9.63 5.75
CA ALA A 73 -9.16 10.54 6.86
C ALA A 73 -8.00 11.53 7.08
N ASN A 74 -6.78 11.13 6.72
CA ASN A 74 -5.57 11.93 6.93
C ASN A 74 -5.11 12.70 5.70
N GLY A 75 -5.81 12.61 4.58
CA GLY A 75 -5.42 13.27 3.34
C GLY A 75 -4.29 12.58 2.58
N LEU A 76 -3.84 11.41 3.03
CA LEU A 76 -2.72 10.71 2.40
C LEU A 76 -3.06 10.12 1.04
N LEU A 77 -4.34 9.82 0.78
CA LEU A 77 -4.77 9.30 -0.54
C LEU A 77 -4.58 10.32 -1.66
N ASP A 78 -4.65 11.60 -1.35
CA ASP A 78 -4.38 12.65 -2.34
C ASP A 78 -2.90 12.74 -2.69
N GLU A 79 -2.04 12.22 -1.84
CA GLU A 79 -0.60 12.33 -1.95
C GLU A 79 0.06 11.05 -2.45
N VAL A 80 -0.43 9.89 -1.97
CA VAL A 80 0.16 8.59 -2.26
C VAL A 80 -0.86 7.69 -2.96
N PRO A 81 -0.69 7.41 -4.26
CA PRO A 81 -1.56 6.46 -4.94
C PRO A 81 -1.39 5.04 -4.38
N VAL A 82 -2.49 4.31 -4.32
CA VAL A 82 -2.51 2.94 -3.76
C VAL A 82 -2.97 1.97 -4.84
N VAL A 83 -2.17 0.96 -5.11
CA VAL A 83 -2.55 -0.17 -5.95
C VAL A 83 -2.77 -1.37 -5.03
N VAL A 84 -3.99 -1.90 -5.05
CA VAL A 84 -4.35 -3.07 -4.26
C VAL A 84 -3.93 -4.33 -5.00
N ILE A 85 -3.16 -5.19 -4.34
CA ILE A 85 -2.72 -6.48 -4.86
C ILE A 85 -3.23 -7.53 -3.88
N THR A 86 -4.25 -8.30 -4.27
CA THR A 86 -4.87 -9.23 -3.35
C THR A 86 -5.35 -10.48 -4.05
N ALA A 87 -5.41 -11.58 -3.29
CA ALA A 87 -6.04 -12.82 -3.73
C ALA A 87 -7.57 -12.74 -3.69
N ASP A 88 -8.14 -11.75 -3.00
CA ASP A 88 -9.59 -11.52 -3.01
C ASP A 88 -9.98 -10.79 -4.29
N ASN A 89 -10.49 -11.54 -5.25
CA ASN A 89 -10.93 -11.01 -6.54
C ASN A 89 -12.45 -10.92 -6.64
N SER A 90 -13.14 -10.86 -5.51
CA SER A 90 -14.58 -10.66 -5.51
C SER A 90 -14.94 -9.25 -6.00
N LEU A 91 -16.08 -9.14 -6.71
CA LEU A 91 -16.57 -7.84 -7.15
C LEU A 91 -16.83 -6.91 -5.96
N GLU A 92 -17.37 -7.46 -4.88
CA GLU A 92 -17.64 -6.68 -3.68
C GLU A 92 -16.36 -6.09 -3.09
N GLY A 93 -15.29 -6.88 -3.02
CA GLY A 93 -14.00 -6.41 -2.54
C GLY A 93 -13.39 -5.33 -3.43
N GLU A 94 -13.49 -5.50 -4.75
CA GLU A 94 -13.01 -4.48 -5.69
C GLU A 94 -13.75 -3.16 -5.53
N LEU A 95 -15.08 -3.22 -5.46
CA LEU A 95 -15.90 -2.03 -5.28
C LEU A 95 -15.57 -1.32 -3.96
N ARG A 96 -15.39 -2.08 -2.90
CA ARG A 96 -15.01 -1.55 -1.60
C ARG A 96 -13.67 -0.83 -1.65
N ALA A 97 -12.68 -1.44 -2.29
CA ALA A 97 -11.35 -0.84 -2.42
C ALA A 97 -11.40 0.49 -3.19
N PHE A 98 -12.10 0.53 -4.32
CA PHE A 98 -12.24 1.76 -5.08
C PHE A 98 -13.03 2.83 -4.32
N ASP A 99 -14.10 2.44 -3.62
CA ASP A 99 -14.87 3.37 -2.79
C ASP A 99 -14.01 4.01 -1.70
N LEU A 100 -13.06 3.26 -1.15
CA LEU A 100 -12.16 3.75 -0.12
C LEU A 100 -10.98 4.54 -0.67
N GLY A 101 -10.83 4.60 -1.99
CA GLY A 101 -9.84 5.47 -2.62
C GLY A 101 -8.66 4.78 -3.28
N ALA A 102 -8.69 3.47 -3.47
CA ALA A 102 -7.64 2.78 -4.22
C ALA A 102 -7.59 3.32 -5.65
N SER A 103 -6.38 3.49 -6.18
CA SER A 103 -6.18 3.98 -7.54
C SER A 103 -6.34 2.87 -8.56
N ASP A 104 -5.98 1.64 -8.20
CA ASP A 104 -6.11 0.49 -9.07
C ASP A 104 -6.09 -0.80 -8.25
N ILE A 105 -6.47 -1.91 -8.89
CA ILE A 105 -6.46 -3.25 -8.30
C ILE A 105 -5.86 -4.20 -9.33
N ILE A 106 -4.94 -5.02 -8.89
CA ILE A 106 -4.31 -6.04 -9.72
C ILE A 106 -4.68 -7.44 -9.23
#